data_f7b021077e698740271fb2fde4042780
#
_entry.id   f7b021077e698740271fb2fde4042780
#
_cell.length_a   1.000
_cell.length_b   1.000
_cell.length_c   1.000
_cell.angle_alpha   90.00
_cell.angle_beta   90.00
_cell.angle_gamma   90.00
#
_symmetry.space_group_name_H-M   'P 1'
#
loop_
_entity.id
_entity.type
_entity.pdbx_description
1 polymer ?
#
loop_
_entity_poly.entity_id
_entity_poly.type
_entity_poly.pdbx_seq_one_letter_code
_entity_poly.pdbx_strand_id
1 'polypeptide(L)'
;QDITTALETRYLLYAVSTIMDRALPDARDGLKPVHRRILYAMIQLRLYPQSNFRKCSKIVGEVMGNYHPHGDKAIYDALARFAQDFSVRYPLIEGQGNFGNIDGDNPAAQRYTEARLSKYSIELLEGLNENSVDFKETYDSSSDEPSVLPANFPHLLANGASGIAVGMATNIPPHNVLELLKACILLVDNPNSTIQQLSEIVKGPDFPTGGIILDNKEDIIKVYTDGKGSFRIRAKHHIEDLKHGNWQLV
;
A
#
# COMPACT_ATOMS: atom_id res chain seq x y z
N GLN A 1 27.01 17.22 -28.82
CA GLN A 1 26.04 17.63 -27.77
C GLN A 1 26.85 18.03 -26.54
N ASP A 2 26.55 19.18 -25.95
CA ASP A 2 27.15 19.56 -24.67
C ASP A 2 26.77 18.56 -23.58
N ILE A 3 27.77 18.08 -22.82
CA ILE A 3 27.58 17.04 -21.79
C ILE A 3 26.63 17.50 -20.68
N THR A 4 26.66 18.78 -20.35
CA THR A 4 25.81 19.39 -19.34
C THR A 4 24.34 19.30 -19.73
N THR A 5 24.00 19.75 -20.94
CA THR A 5 22.64 19.70 -21.49
C THR A 5 22.14 18.25 -21.61
N ALA A 6 23.03 17.31 -22.00
CA ALA A 6 22.67 15.91 -22.11
C ALA A 6 22.38 15.28 -20.72
N LEU A 7 23.19 15.64 -19.73
CA LEU A 7 22.99 15.19 -18.33
C LEU A 7 21.70 15.76 -17.73
N GLU A 8 21.46 17.05 -17.87
CA GLU A 8 20.25 17.72 -17.36
C GLU A 8 18.98 17.09 -17.94
N THR A 9 18.94 16.90 -19.26
CA THR A 9 17.79 16.29 -19.95
C THR A 9 17.53 14.86 -19.46
N ARG A 10 18.57 14.03 -19.39
CA ARG A 10 18.44 12.64 -18.96
C ARG A 10 18.09 12.53 -17.47
N TYR A 11 18.66 13.40 -16.63
CA TYR A 11 18.35 13.43 -15.21
C TYR A 11 16.91 13.88 -14.96
N LEU A 12 16.40 14.85 -15.71
CA LEU A 12 15.02 15.28 -15.64
C LEU A 12 14.07 14.13 -16.02
N LEU A 13 14.31 13.44 -17.12
CA LEU A 13 13.52 12.28 -17.53
C LEU A 13 13.53 11.17 -16.48
N TYR A 14 14.70 10.87 -15.91
CA TYR A 14 14.80 9.90 -14.81
C TYR A 14 14.02 10.35 -13.57
N ALA A 15 14.14 11.62 -13.18
CA ALA A 15 13.43 12.17 -12.03
C ALA A 15 11.91 12.08 -12.21
N VAL A 16 11.39 12.51 -13.38
CA VAL A 16 9.95 12.45 -13.70
C VAL A 16 9.45 11.00 -13.68
N SER A 17 10.16 10.07 -14.33
CA SER A 17 9.78 8.65 -14.32
C SER A 17 9.82 8.06 -12.90
N THR A 18 10.81 8.41 -12.09
CA THR A 18 10.88 7.94 -10.70
C THR A 18 9.72 8.46 -9.85
N ILE A 19 9.28 9.69 -10.08
CA ILE A 19 8.13 10.28 -9.39
C ILE A 19 6.83 9.63 -9.83
N MET A 20 6.55 9.63 -11.16
CA MET A 20 5.26 9.26 -11.72
C MET A 20 5.05 7.74 -11.79
N ASP A 21 6.11 6.99 -12.15
CA ASP A 21 5.96 5.58 -12.52
C ASP A 21 6.49 4.60 -11.47
N ARG A 22 7.01 5.09 -10.33
CA ARG A 22 7.65 4.21 -9.34
C ARG A 22 7.33 4.53 -7.90
N ALA A 23 7.66 5.76 -7.44
CA ALA A 23 7.82 6.04 -6.02
C ALA A 23 6.52 6.47 -5.33
N LEU A 24 5.68 7.23 -6.00
CA LEU A 24 4.48 7.81 -5.40
C LEU A 24 3.22 7.02 -5.75
N PRO A 25 2.30 6.88 -4.78
CA PRO A 25 0.99 6.30 -5.03
C PRO A 25 0.10 7.29 -5.79
N ASP A 26 -0.87 6.78 -6.56
CA ASP A 26 -1.99 7.58 -7.04
C ASP A 26 -2.94 7.86 -5.87
N ALA A 27 -3.41 9.11 -5.73
CA ALA A 27 -4.29 9.50 -4.61
C ALA A 27 -5.66 8.80 -4.67
N ARG A 28 -6.11 8.39 -5.85
CA ARG A 28 -7.45 7.79 -6.08
C ARG A 28 -7.53 6.36 -5.56
N ASP A 29 -6.50 5.53 -5.81
CA ASP A 29 -6.48 4.11 -5.40
C ASP A 29 -5.40 3.77 -4.36
N GLY A 30 -4.52 4.73 -4.04
CA GLY A 30 -3.45 4.55 -3.05
C GLY A 30 -2.33 3.60 -3.49
N LEU A 31 -2.24 3.28 -4.77
CA LEU A 31 -1.34 2.27 -5.30
C LEU A 31 -0.22 2.87 -6.14
N LYS A 32 0.97 2.31 -6.00
CA LYS A 32 2.05 2.51 -6.97
C LYS A 32 1.80 1.64 -8.20
N PRO A 33 2.39 1.95 -9.36
CA PRO A 33 2.19 1.16 -10.58
C PRO A 33 2.44 -0.34 -10.42
N VAL A 34 3.52 -0.75 -9.73
CA VAL A 34 3.80 -2.17 -9.48
C VAL A 34 2.70 -2.85 -8.66
N HIS A 35 2.15 -2.16 -7.66
CA HIS A 35 1.08 -2.67 -6.81
C HIS A 35 -0.21 -2.89 -7.60
N ARG A 36 -0.59 -1.91 -8.42
CA ARG A 36 -1.78 -1.98 -9.27
C ARG A 36 -1.67 -3.11 -10.28
N ARG A 37 -0.50 -3.27 -10.91
CA ARG A 37 -0.21 -4.33 -11.87
C ARG A 37 -0.25 -5.72 -11.25
N ILE A 38 0.21 -5.87 -10.00
CA ILE A 38 0.10 -7.14 -9.26
C ILE A 38 -1.37 -7.51 -9.05
N LEU A 39 -2.19 -6.61 -8.53
CA LEU A 39 -3.61 -6.88 -8.28
C LEU A 39 -4.36 -7.12 -9.60
N TYR A 40 -4.06 -6.36 -10.64
CA TYR A 40 -4.65 -6.55 -11.96
C TYR A 40 -4.27 -7.90 -12.58
N ALA A 41 -3.02 -8.29 -12.56
CA ALA A 41 -2.60 -9.62 -13.02
C ALA A 41 -3.28 -10.75 -12.23
N MET A 42 -3.43 -10.59 -10.92
CA MET A 42 -4.09 -11.59 -10.07
C MET A 42 -5.57 -11.75 -10.41
N ILE A 43 -6.30 -10.66 -10.72
CA ILE A 43 -7.71 -10.78 -11.15
C ILE A 43 -7.81 -11.42 -12.55
N GLN A 44 -6.91 -11.09 -13.48
CA GLN A 44 -6.83 -11.73 -14.80
C GLN A 44 -6.55 -13.25 -14.68
N LEU A 45 -5.72 -13.65 -13.72
CA LEU A 45 -5.47 -15.05 -13.38
C LEU A 45 -6.62 -15.70 -12.58
N ARG A 46 -7.70 -14.98 -12.29
CA ARG A 46 -8.89 -15.42 -11.54
C ARG A 46 -8.56 -15.92 -10.14
N LEU A 47 -7.62 -15.26 -9.47
CA LEU A 47 -7.19 -15.61 -8.11
C LEU A 47 -8.06 -14.94 -7.05
N TYR A 48 -9.36 -15.20 -7.08
CA TYR A 48 -10.35 -14.68 -6.14
C TYR A 48 -10.13 -15.24 -4.71
N PRO A 49 -10.68 -14.61 -3.67
CA PRO A 49 -10.54 -15.09 -2.29
C PRO A 49 -11.00 -16.53 -2.05
N GLN A 50 -11.93 -17.03 -2.88
CA GLN A 50 -12.45 -18.40 -2.79
C GLN A 50 -11.71 -19.40 -3.69
N SER A 51 -10.81 -18.92 -4.56
CA SER A 51 -10.06 -19.77 -5.48
C SER A 51 -8.90 -20.47 -4.77
N ASN A 52 -8.34 -21.47 -5.42
CA ASN A 52 -7.11 -22.11 -4.95
C ASN A 52 -5.93 -21.14 -5.03
N PHE A 53 -5.03 -21.24 -4.07
CA PHE A 53 -3.75 -20.54 -4.10
C PHE A 53 -2.94 -20.89 -5.34
N ARG A 54 -2.13 -19.95 -5.80
CA ARG A 54 -1.19 -20.16 -6.91
C ARG A 54 0.21 -19.76 -6.49
N LYS A 55 1.21 -20.44 -7.04
CA LYS A 55 2.63 -20.11 -6.81
C LYS A 55 2.91 -18.65 -7.12
N CYS A 56 3.57 -17.95 -6.22
CA CYS A 56 3.95 -16.56 -6.42
C CYS A 56 4.80 -16.37 -7.67
N SER A 57 5.63 -17.35 -8.01
CA SER A 57 6.41 -17.33 -9.27
C SER A 57 5.56 -17.23 -10.53
N LYS A 58 4.34 -17.81 -10.53
CA LYS A 58 3.41 -17.64 -11.66
C LYS A 58 2.84 -16.23 -11.73
N ILE A 59 2.47 -15.67 -10.58
CA ILE A 59 1.94 -14.29 -10.50
C ILE A 59 3.02 -13.29 -10.92
N VAL A 60 4.24 -13.44 -10.38
CA VAL A 60 5.38 -12.58 -10.72
C VAL A 60 5.73 -12.67 -12.19
N GLY A 61 5.71 -13.88 -12.78
CA GLY A 61 5.95 -14.09 -14.20
C GLY A 61 4.90 -13.39 -15.08
N GLU A 62 3.63 -13.46 -14.71
CA GLU A 62 2.54 -12.77 -15.39
C GLU A 62 2.71 -11.25 -15.35
N VAL A 63 3.01 -10.69 -14.16
CA VAL A 63 3.23 -9.26 -13.98
C VAL A 63 4.44 -8.78 -14.78
N MET A 64 5.54 -9.52 -14.72
CA MET A 64 6.79 -9.16 -15.40
C MET A 64 6.65 -9.24 -16.93
N GLY A 65 5.99 -10.26 -17.42
CA GLY A 65 5.85 -10.50 -18.86
C GLY A 65 4.89 -9.51 -19.54
N ASN A 66 3.76 -9.21 -18.89
CA ASN A 66 2.68 -8.47 -19.57
C ASN A 66 2.57 -7.01 -19.15
N TYR A 67 3.00 -6.64 -17.94
CA TYR A 67 2.67 -5.31 -17.39
C TYR A 67 3.89 -4.53 -16.86
N HIS A 68 4.87 -5.20 -16.25
CA HIS A 68 5.92 -4.50 -15.51
C HIS A 68 7.32 -5.01 -15.90
N PRO A 69 7.98 -4.38 -16.90
CA PRO A 69 9.26 -4.84 -17.46
C PRO A 69 10.46 -4.54 -16.55
N HIS A 70 10.42 -5.07 -15.32
CA HIS A 70 11.46 -4.91 -14.29
C HIS A 70 11.81 -6.26 -13.65
N GLY A 71 12.84 -6.29 -12.81
CA GLY A 71 13.30 -7.52 -12.18
C GLY A 71 12.23 -8.19 -11.29
N ASP A 72 12.18 -9.50 -11.34
CA ASP A 72 11.23 -10.35 -10.61
C ASP A 72 11.29 -10.17 -9.10
N LYS A 73 12.48 -9.88 -8.56
CA LYS A 73 12.67 -9.66 -7.12
C LYS A 73 11.85 -8.47 -6.62
N ALA A 74 11.85 -7.34 -7.34
CA ALA A 74 11.11 -6.16 -6.93
C ALA A 74 9.59 -6.40 -6.95
N ILE A 75 9.09 -7.15 -7.93
CA ILE A 75 7.69 -7.55 -8.04
C ILE A 75 7.32 -8.48 -6.90
N TYR A 76 8.16 -9.49 -6.60
CA TYR A 76 7.90 -10.42 -5.52
C TYR A 76 7.94 -9.75 -4.14
N ASP A 77 8.91 -8.86 -3.89
CA ASP A 77 9.02 -8.13 -2.63
C ASP A 77 7.75 -7.27 -2.40
N ALA A 78 7.21 -6.63 -3.44
CA ALA A 78 5.97 -5.86 -3.37
C ALA A 78 4.74 -6.76 -3.10
N LEU A 79 4.65 -7.91 -3.78
CA LEU A 79 3.60 -8.91 -3.56
C LEU A 79 3.65 -9.45 -2.13
N ALA A 80 4.84 -9.84 -1.67
CA ALA A 80 5.02 -10.39 -0.32
C ALA A 80 4.61 -9.37 0.75
N ARG A 81 4.96 -8.09 0.58
CA ARG A 81 4.58 -7.04 1.51
C ARG A 81 3.07 -6.90 1.66
N PHE A 82 2.30 -7.08 0.60
CA PHE A 82 0.83 -7.05 0.66
C PHE A 82 0.20 -8.24 1.38
N ALA A 83 0.94 -9.31 1.59
CA ALA A 83 0.51 -10.47 2.35
C ALA A 83 0.96 -10.45 3.83
N GLN A 84 1.81 -9.47 4.22
CA GLN A 84 2.35 -9.36 5.58
C GLN A 84 1.42 -8.51 6.45
N ASP A 85 0.75 -9.10 7.43
CA ASP A 85 -0.15 -8.43 8.37
C ASP A 85 0.57 -7.49 9.35
N PHE A 86 1.89 -7.67 9.52
CA PHE A 86 2.76 -6.75 10.27
C PHE A 86 3.27 -5.55 9.45
N SER A 87 3.14 -5.58 8.11
CA SER A 87 3.59 -4.51 7.22
C SER A 87 2.46 -3.63 6.71
N VAL A 88 1.27 -4.19 6.48
CA VAL A 88 0.09 -3.47 5.99
C VAL A 88 -1.09 -3.68 6.92
N ARG A 89 -1.85 -2.62 7.15
CA ARG A 89 -2.99 -2.66 8.09
C ARG A 89 -4.14 -3.55 7.58
N TYR A 90 -4.36 -3.54 6.28
CA TYR A 90 -5.38 -4.35 5.59
C TYR A 90 -4.69 -5.11 4.44
N PRO A 91 -4.25 -6.36 4.66
CA PRO A 91 -3.58 -7.14 3.63
C PRO A 91 -4.44 -7.31 2.38
N LEU A 92 -3.86 -6.98 1.22
CA LEU A 92 -4.54 -7.12 -0.08
C LEU A 92 -4.35 -8.51 -0.68
N ILE A 93 -3.41 -9.28 -0.17
CA ILE A 93 -3.07 -10.60 -0.63
C ILE A 93 -3.15 -11.57 0.54
N GLU A 94 -3.80 -12.71 0.34
CA GLU A 94 -3.70 -13.86 1.22
C GLU A 94 -2.54 -14.73 0.77
N GLY A 95 -1.58 -14.93 1.67
CA GLY A 95 -0.39 -15.75 1.43
C GLY A 95 -0.49 -17.12 2.09
N GLN A 96 0.11 -18.13 1.45
CA GLN A 96 0.33 -19.45 2.03
C GLN A 96 1.81 -19.81 1.92
N GLY A 97 2.42 -20.13 3.06
CA GLY A 97 3.85 -20.38 3.20
C GLY A 97 4.55 -19.31 4.05
N ASN A 98 5.87 -19.24 3.95
CA ASN A 98 6.66 -18.28 4.72
C ASN A 98 6.80 -16.94 3.95
N PHE A 99 6.11 -15.91 4.42
CA PHE A 99 6.20 -14.53 3.90
C PHE A 99 7.08 -13.62 4.78
N GLY A 100 7.94 -14.19 5.61
CA GLY A 100 8.77 -13.44 6.55
C GLY A 100 8.09 -13.20 7.89
N ASN A 101 8.74 -12.46 8.75
CA ASN A 101 8.23 -12.09 10.07
C ASN A 101 8.64 -10.67 10.46
N ILE A 102 8.12 -10.19 11.59
CA ILE A 102 8.41 -8.86 12.11
C ILE A 102 9.87 -8.69 12.57
N ASP A 103 10.55 -9.80 12.89
CA ASP A 103 11.95 -9.79 13.33
C ASP A 103 12.94 -9.58 12.17
N GLY A 104 12.43 -9.49 10.94
CA GLY A 104 13.22 -9.15 9.76
C GLY A 104 13.63 -10.34 8.89
N ASP A 105 13.11 -11.54 9.14
CA ASP A 105 13.31 -12.66 8.23
C ASP A 105 12.66 -12.39 6.88
N ASN A 106 13.39 -12.69 5.82
CA ASN A 106 12.88 -12.53 4.46
C ASN A 106 11.83 -13.61 4.12
N PRO A 107 10.90 -13.30 3.21
CA PRO A 107 10.05 -14.30 2.62
C PRO A 107 10.86 -15.43 1.96
N ALA A 108 10.32 -16.65 2.00
CA ALA A 108 10.87 -17.76 1.23
C ALA A 108 10.82 -17.44 -0.27
N ALA A 109 11.65 -18.12 -1.08
CA ALA A 109 11.66 -17.89 -2.52
C ALA A 109 10.28 -18.10 -3.16
N GLN A 110 9.96 -17.29 -4.16
CA GLN A 110 8.64 -17.22 -4.82
C GLN A 110 8.13 -18.57 -5.39
N ARG A 111 9.00 -19.54 -5.59
CA ARG A 111 8.63 -20.90 -6.01
C ARG A 111 8.02 -21.74 -4.90
N TYR A 112 8.21 -21.35 -3.63
CA TYR A 112 7.67 -22.08 -2.48
C TYR A 112 6.38 -21.44 -1.96
N THR A 113 6.27 -20.13 -2.00
CA THR A 113 5.09 -19.40 -1.52
C THR A 113 3.96 -19.39 -2.54
N GLU A 114 2.75 -19.29 -2.04
CA GLU A 114 1.53 -19.22 -2.84
C GLU A 114 0.67 -18.05 -2.39
N ALA A 115 -0.13 -17.50 -3.32
CA ALA A 115 -0.95 -16.33 -3.03
C ALA A 115 -2.29 -16.34 -3.79
N ARG A 116 -3.24 -15.58 -3.26
CA ARG A 116 -4.50 -15.21 -3.90
C ARG A 116 -4.94 -13.84 -3.40
N LEU A 117 -5.93 -13.22 -4.06
CA LEU A 117 -6.50 -11.96 -3.61
C LEU A 117 -7.21 -12.11 -2.26
N SER A 118 -7.12 -11.10 -1.41
CA SER A 118 -7.93 -10.98 -0.20
C SER A 118 -9.31 -10.38 -0.52
N LYS A 119 -10.21 -10.39 0.46
CA LYS A 119 -11.52 -9.72 0.33
C LYS A 119 -11.36 -8.20 0.14
N TYR A 120 -10.38 -7.58 0.79
CA TYR A 120 -10.12 -6.13 0.64
C TYR A 120 -9.70 -5.74 -0.78
N SER A 121 -8.94 -6.60 -1.47
CA SER A 121 -8.57 -6.31 -2.86
C SER A 121 -9.72 -6.39 -3.83
N ILE A 122 -10.76 -7.18 -3.54
CA ILE A 122 -11.97 -7.20 -4.37
C ILE A 122 -12.67 -5.85 -4.34
N GLU A 123 -12.77 -5.20 -3.17
CA GLU A 123 -13.34 -3.85 -3.04
C GLU A 123 -12.54 -2.78 -3.83
N LEU A 124 -11.25 -3.00 -4.07
CA LEU A 124 -10.46 -2.11 -4.92
C LEU A 124 -10.69 -2.37 -6.42
N LEU A 125 -11.07 -3.59 -6.78
CA LEU A 125 -11.19 -4.06 -8.16
C LEU A 125 -12.65 -4.08 -8.66
N GLU A 126 -13.63 -3.93 -7.76
CA GLU A 126 -15.05 -3.92 -8.11
C GLU A 126 -15.38 -2.77 -9.05
N GLY A 127 -16.15 -3.05 -10.09
CA GLY A 127 -16.46 -2.09 -11.15
C GLY A 127 -15.42 -1.99 -12.28
N LEU A 128 -14.28 -2.67 -12.19
CA LEU A 128 -13.21 -2.58 -13.19
C LEU A 128 -13.67 -2.93 -14.62
N ASN A 129 -14.62 -3.86 -14.76
CA ASN A 129 -15.18 -4.28 -16.05
C ASN A 129 -16.41 -3.47 -16.45
N GLU A 130 -16.76 -2.42 -15.71
CA GLU A 130 -17.97 -1.61 -15.92
C GLU A 130 -17.65 -0.24 -16.56
N ASN A 131 -16.48 -0.12 -17.16
CA ASN A 131 -15.96 1.12 -17.75
C ASN A 131 -15.89 2.30 -16.73
N SER A 132 -15.58 1.97 -15.49
CA SER A 132 -15.50 2.93 -14.38
C SER A 132 -14.16 3.68 -14.33
N VAL A 133 -13.13 3.18 -14.99
CA VAL A 133 -11.78 3.74 -15.03
C VAL A 133 -11.19 3.66 -16.46
N ASP A 134 -10.26 4.56 -16.74
CA ASP A 134 -9.55 4.56 -18.01
C ASP A 134 -8.47 3.47 -18.04
N PHE A 135 -8.31 2.89 -19.22
CA PHE A 135 -7.25 1.96 -19.57
C PHE A 135 -6.19 2.65 -20.43
N LYS A 136 -4.97 2.16 -20.34
CA LYS A 136 -3.84 2.59 -21.17
C LYS A 136 -3.09 1.37 -21.69
N GLU A 137 -2.40 1.53 -22.82
CA GLU A 137 -1.56 0.48 -23.39
C GLU A 137 -0.45 0.04 -22.41
N THR A 138 -0.15 -1.25 -22.40
CA THR A 138 1.02 -1.81 -21.72
C THR A 138 2.32 -1.33 -22.39
N TYR A 139 3.45 -1.58 -21.73
CA TYR A 139 4.78 -1.11 -22.17
C TYR A 139 5.16 -1.57 -23.60
N ASP A 140 4.62 -2.67 -24.09
CA ASP A 140 4.85 -3.25 -25.40
C ASP A 140 3.66 -3.10 -26.35
N SER A 141 2.62 -2.37 -25.93
CA SER A 141 1.36 -2.15 -26.66
C SER A 141 0.65 -3.46 -27.07
N SER A 142 0.92 -4.57 -26.38
CA SER A 142 0.29 -5.87 -26.68
C SER A 142 -1.09 -6.02 -26.03
N SER A 143 -1.38 -5.26 -24.97
CA SER A 143 -2.62 -5.29 -24.21
C SER A 143 -2.83 -3.99 -23.45
N ASP A 144 -3.92 -3.89 -22.68
CA ASP A 144 -4.26 -2.74 -21.87
C ASP A 144 -4.17 -3.05 -20.38
N GLU A 145 -3.78 -2.03 -19.61
CA GLU A 145 -3.80 -2.04 -18.14
C GLU A 145 -4.62 -0.86 -17.60
N PRO A 146 -5.29 -0.98 -16.44
CA PRO A 146 -6.02 0.14 -15.85
C PRO A 146 -5.06 1.23 -15.38
N SER A 147 -5.38 2.48 -15.71
CA SER A 147 -4.61 3.64 -15.24
C SER A 147 -4.71 3.81 -13.74
N VAL A 148 -5.85 3.44 -13.15
CA VAL A 148 -6.17 3.46 -11.72
C VAL A 148 -7.21 2.37 -11.44
N LEU A 149 -7.28 1.86 -10.21
CA LEU A 149 -8.37 0.96 -9.82
C LEU A 149 -9.60 1.76 -9.35
N PRO A 150 -10.82 1.19 -9.45
CA PRO A 150 -12.06 1.86 -9.01
C PRO A 150 -12.06 2.28 -7.54
N ALA A 151 -11.50 1.43 -6.65
CA ALA A 151 -11.26 1.71 -5.24
C ALA A 151 -12.50 2.14 -4.44
N ASN A 152 -13.38 1.21 -4.11
CA ASN A 152 -14.62 1.46 -3.37
C ASN A 152 -14.41 1.90 -1.90
N PHE A 153 -13.18 1.98 -1.42
CA PHE A 153 -12.84 2.56 -0.10
C PHE A 153 -11.53 3.36 -0.19
N PRO A 154 -11.29 4.28 0.74
CA PRO A 154 -10.14 5.19 0.72
C PRO A 154 -8.83 4.45 1.08
N HIS A 155 -8.35 3.60 0.19
CA HIS A 155 -7.21 2.71 0.42
C HIS A 155 -5.92 3.46 0.75
N LEU A 156 -5.68 4.63 0.12
CA LEU A 156 -4.50 5.45 0.42
C LEU A 156 -4.35 5.75 1.91
N LEU A 157 -5.45 6.10 2.57
CA LEU A 157 -5.47 6.39 4.00
C LEU A 157 -5.59 5.12 4.84
N ALA A 158 -6.29 4.09 4.36
CA ALA A 158 -6.48 2.84 5.09
C ALA A 158 -5.15 2.09 5.30
N ASN A 159 -4.36 1.93 4.26
CA ASN A 159 -3.05 1.25 4.32
C ASN A 159 -1.86 2.21 4.41
N GLY A 160 -2.09 3.50 4.16
CA GLY A 160 -1.00 4.44 4.02
C GLY A 160 -0.14 4.18 2.80
N ALA A 161 0.89 4.97 2.63
CA ALA A 161 1.90 4.77 1.60
C ALA A 161 3.19 5.48 1.96
N SER A 162 4.33 4.90 1.64
CA SER A 162 5.61 5.56 1.74
C SER A 162 6.36 5.47 0.41
N GLY A 163 7.08 6.51 0.05
CA GLY A 163 7.86 6.54 -1.19
C GLY A 163 8.91 7.62 -1.16
N ILE A 164 10.06 7.31 -1.73
CA ILE A 164 11.17 8.24 -1.88
C ILE A 164 11.43 8.40 -3.38
N ALA A 165 11.20 9.59 -3.88
CA ALA A 165 11.46 9.96 -5.27
C ALA A 165 12.63 10.94 -5.36
N VAL A 166 12.88 11.46 -6.55
CA VAL A 166 13.88 12.51 -6.75
C VAL A 166 13.24 13.85 -6.36
N GLY A 167 13.86 14.53 -5.39
CA GLY A 167 13.40 15.85 -4.94
C GLY A 167 12.14 15.87 -4.06
N MET A 168 11.47 14.73 -3.85
CA MET A 168 10.32 14.63 -2.96
C MET A 168 10.16 13.24 -2.35
N ALA A 169 9.46 13.18 -1.21
CA ALA A 169 9.12 11.94 -0.54
C ALA A 169 7.69 12.04 0.03
N THR A 170 7.05 10.91 0.23
CA THR A 170 5.78 10.80 0.92
C THR A 170 5.85 9.73 2.00
N ASN A 171 5.14 9.96 3.11
CA ASN A 171 4.98 8.98 4.17
C ASN A 171 3.61 9.18 4.84
N ILE A 172 2.60 8.52 4.30
CA ILE A 172 1.22 8.58 4.77
C ILE A 172 1.01 7.37 5.68
N PRO A 173 0.66 7.57 6.96
CA PRO A 173 0.40 6.46 7.87
C PRO A 173 -0.94 5.78 7.56
N PRO A 174 -1.11 4.50 7.95
CA PRO A 174 -2.40 3.81 7.85
C PRO A 174 -3.39 4.30 8.90
N HIS A 175 -4.70 4.12 8.63
CA HIS A 175 -5.79 4.55 9.49
C HIS A 175 -6.87 3.47 9.61
N ASN A 176 -7.71 3.59 10.64
CA ASN A 176 -8.83 2.69 10.84
C ASN A 176 -9.90 2.88 9.76
N VAL A 177 -10.21 1.80 9.01
CA VAL A 177 -11.15 1.86 7.89
C VAL A 177 -12.57 2.25 8.31
N LEU A 178 -13.02 1.85 9.51
CA LEU A 178 -14.35 2.24 10.00
C LEU A 178 -14.44 3.75 10.28
N GLU A 179 -13.38 4.34 10.82
CA GLU A 179 -13.30 5.78 11.00
C GLU A 179 -13.26 6.50 9.65
N LEU A 180 -12.50 6.00 8.69
CA LEU A 180 -12.44 6.55 7.34
C LEU A 180 -13.80 6.50 6.64
N LEU A 181 -14.52 5.38 6.70
CA LEU A 181 -15.84 5.26 6.09
C LEU A 181 -16.86 6.21 6.73
N LYS A 182 -16.82 6.37 8.05
CA LYS A 182 -17.67 7.38 8.74
C LYS A 182 -17.32 8.81 8.31
N ALA A 183 -16.05 9.10 8.11
CA ALA A 183 -15.61 10.41 7.58
C ALA A 183 -16.06 10.61 6.13
N CYS A 184 -16.05 9.57 5.30
CA CYS A 184 -16.60 9.62 3.94
C CYS A 184 -18.12 9.90 3.96
N ILE A 185 -18.88 9.26 4.84
CA ILE A 185 -20.33 9.54 5.01
C ILE A 185 -20.55 11.01 5.39
N LEU A 186 -19.78 11.53 6.37
CA LEU A 186 -19.88 12.94 6.75
C LEU A 186 -19.58 13.86 5.56
N LEU A 187 -18.60 13.55 4.72
CA LEU A 187 -18.26 14.34 3.53
C LEU A 187 -19.33 14.28 2.44
N VAL A 188 -20.03 13.16 2.30
CA VAL A 188 -21.18 13.03 1.38
C VAL A 188 -22.34 13.91 1.87
N ASP A 189 -22.64 13.87 3.16
CA ASP A 189 -23.73 14.66 3.77
C ASP A 189 -23.36 16.16 3.85
N ASN A 190 -22.08 16.47 4.10
CA ASN A 190 -21.57 17.84 4.19
C ASN A 190 -20.21 17.98 3.49
N PRO A 191 -20.19 18.26 2.17
CA PRO A 191 -18.95 18.40 1.39
C PRO A 191 -17.99 19.49 1.87
N ASN A 192 -18.46 20.45 2.64
CA ASN A 192 -17.66 21.54 3.20
C ASN A 192 -17.13 21.26 4.60
N SER A 193 -17.15 19.99 5.05
CA SER A 193 -16.61 19.61 6.35
C SER A 193 -15.14 19.97 6.48
N THR A 194 -14.78 20.57 7.61
CA THR A 194 -13.41 20.99 7.89
C THR A 194 -12.54 19.81 8.36
N ILE A 195 -11.22 19.94 8.25
CA ILE A 195 -10.26 18.94 8.76
C ILE A 195 -10.50 18.69 10.26
N GLN A 196 -10.85 19.74 11.03
CA GLN A 196 -11.16 19.58 12.44
C GLN A 196 -12.38 18.70 12.68
N GLN A 197 -13.46 18.84 11.89
CA GLN A 197 -14.64 17.99 11.98
C GLN A 197 -14.32 16.53 11.58
N LEU A 198 -13.53 16.34 10.53
CA LEU A 198 -13.06 15.00 10.13
C LEU A 198 -12.19 14.36 11.20
N SER A 199 -11.36 15.14 11.90
CA SER A 199 -10.49 14.64 12.99
C SER A 199 -11.25 14.28 14.27
N GLU A 200 -12.52 14.66 14.40
CA GLU A 200 -13.39 14.12 15.47
C GLU A 200 -13.76 12.67 15.21
N ILE A 201 -13.73 12.22 13.96
CA ILE A 201 -14.03 10.86 13.53
C ILE A 201 -12.73 10.06 13.36
N VAL A 202 -11.79 10.57 12.54
CA VAL A 202 -10.48 9.97 12.30
C VAL A 202 -9.50 10.51 13.34
N LYS A 203 -9.32 9.75 14.41
CA LYS A 203 -8.61 10.21 15.60
C LYS A 203 -7.10 10.23 15.47
N GLY A 204 -6.55 9.49 14.52
CA GLY A 204 -5.12 9.37 14.29
C GLY A 204 -4.75 8.11 13.51
N PRO A 205 -3.44 7.89 13.28
CA PRO A 205 -2.94 6.67 12.65
C PRO A 205 -3.33 5.40 13.39
N ASP A 206 -3.53 4.31 12.64
CA ASP A 206 -3.81 2.96 13.15
C ASP A 206 -2.81 1.97 12.51
N PHE A 207 -1.74 1.68 13.24
CA PHE A 207 -0.63 0.88 12.72
C PHE A 207 -0.91 -0.64 12.79
N PRO A 208 -0.37 -1.45 11.85
CA PRO A 208 -0.59 -2.90 11.79
C PRO A 208 -0.27 -3.63 13.10
N THR A 209 0.83 -3.25 13.74
CA THR A 209 1.30 -3.87 14.99
C THR A 209 0.83 -3.12 16.24
N GLY A 210 -0.03 -2.13 16.09
CA GLY A 210 -0.59 -1.33 17.19
C GLY A 210 0.41 -0.33 17.76
N GLY A 211 0.31 -0.11 19.08
CA GLY A 211 1.12 0.87 19.80
C GLY A 211 0.27 1.95 20.45
N ILE A 212 0.95 2.93 21.05
CA ILE A 212 0.34 4.09 21.70
C ILE A 212 0.94 5.36 21.09
N ILE A 213 0.12 6.22 20.51
CA ILE A 213 0.52 7.55 20.06
C ILE A 213 0.63 8.43 21.30
N LEU A 214 1.76 9.11 21.46
CA LEU A 214 2.05 9.96 22.62
C LEU A 214 1.66 11.43 22.41
N ASP A 215 1.38 11.80 21.17
CA ASP A 215 1.03 13.16 20.81
C ASP A 215 -0.42 13.47 21.21
N ASN A 216 -0.68 14.71 21.59
CA ASN A 216 -2.03 15.15 21.93
C ASN A 216 -2.88 15.36 20.66
N LYS A 217 -4.19 15.53 20.86
CA LYS A 217 -5.16 15.71 19.77
C LYS A 217 -4.84 16.93 18.91
N GLU A 218 -4.38 18.01 19.50
CA GLU A 218 -4.10 19.27 18.80
C GLU A 218 -2.90 19.13 17.86
N ASP A 219 -1.85 18.43 18.30
CA ASP A 219 -0.68 18.11 17.50
C ASP A 219 -1.05 17.23 16.29
N ILE A 220 -1.92 16.22 16.50
CA ILE A 220 -2.40 15.35 15.43
C ILE A 220 -3.19 16.15 14.39
N ILE A 221 -4.13 17.00 14.82
CA ILE A 221 -4.91 17.86 13.93
C ILE A 221 -4.00 18.79 13.14
N LYS A 222 -2.97 19.36 13.79
CA LYS A 222 -1.99 20.21 13.12
C LYS A 222 -1.25 19.47 12.01
N VAL A 223 -0.79 18.22 12.26
CA VAL A 223 -0.14 17.39 11.24
C VAL A 223 -1.06 17.16 10.04
N TYR A 224 -2.34 16.87 10.27
CA TYR A 224 -3.31 16.69 9.18
C TYR A 224 -3.62 17.99 8.44
N THR A 225 -3.63 19.11 9.13
CA THR A 225 -3.87 20.43 8.52
C THR A 225 -2.70 20.88 7.66
N ASP A 226 -1.47 20.69 8.17
CA ASP A 226 -0.25 21.14 7.51
C ASP A 226 0.24 20.14 6.45
N GLY A 227 -0.25 18.88 6.50
CA GLY A 227 0.23 17.78 5.69
C GLY A 227 1.70 17.42 5.96
N LYS A 228 2.27 17.87 7.07
CA LYS A 228 3.66 17.67 7.49
C LYS A 228 3.74 17.54 9.00
N GLY A 229 4.62 16.64 9.47
CA GLY A 229 4.86 16.45 10.88
C GLY A 229 5.41 15.07 11.20
N SER A 230 5.35 14.69 12.46
CA SER A 230 5.77 13.38 12.95
C SER A 230 4.85 12.93 14.07
N PHE A 231 4.71 11.61 14.21
CA PHE A 231 4.01 10.98 15.32
C PHE A 231 5.01 10.23 16.20
N ARG A 232 4.93 10.43 17.49
CA ARG A 232 5.71 9.69 18.47
C ARG A 232 4.90 8.47 18.93
N ILE A 233 5.49 7.29 18.76
CA ILE A 233 4.82 6.03 19.04
C ILE A 233 5.63 5.28 20.09
N ARG A 234 4.93 4.64 21.02
CA ARG A 234 5.50 3.73 22.01
C ARG A 234 4.80 2.37 21.91
N ALA A 235 5.57 1.30 22.06
CA ALA A 235 5.01 -0.04 22.16
C ALA A 235 4.09 -0.15 23.39
N LYS A 236 3.02 -0.95 23.27
CA LYS A 236 2.33 -1.48 24.44
C LYS A 236 3.17 -2.61 25.00
N HIS A 237 3.33 -2.65 26.29
CA HIS A 237 4.05 -3.71 26.95
C HIS A 237 3.39 -4.04 28.29
N HIS A 238 3.60 -5.25 28.75
CA HIS A 238 3.29 -5.66 30.12
C HIS A 238 4.43 -6.54 30.65
N ILE A 239 4.52 -6.58 31.99
CA ILE A 239 5.52 -7.40 32.66
C ILE A 239 4.83 -8.66 33.13
N GLU A 240 5.38 -9.80 32.78
CA GLU A 240 4.94 -11.10 33.25
C GLU A 240 5.96 -11.64 34.25
N ASP A 241 5.48 -11.99 35.46
CA ASP A 241 6.29 -12.65 36.46
C ASP A 241 6.45 -14.13 36.14
N LEU A 242 7.68 -14.55 35.96
CA LEU A 242 8.05 -15.94 35.78
C LEU A 242 8.39 -16.60 37.11
N LYS A 243 8.34 -17.95 37.15
CA LYS A 243 8.75 -18.69 38.35
C LYS A 243 10.22 -18.38 38.71
N HIS A 244 10.53 -18.47 39.98
CA HIS A 244 11.88 -18.24 40.57
C HIS A 244 12.38 -16.79 40.52
N GLY A 245 11.50 -15.80 40.60
CA GLY A 245 11.89 -14.40 40.68
C GLY A 245 12.37 -13.78 39.35
N ASN A 246 12.17 -14.47 38.23
CA ASN A 246 12.42 -13.95 36.90
C ASN A 246 11.15 -13.24 36.35
N TRP A 247 11.35 -12.30 35.49
CA TRP A 247 10.28 -11.61 34.78
C TRP A 247 10.63 -11.46 33.29
N GLN A 248 9.62 -11.30 32.45
CA GLN A 248 9.79 -10.96 31.06
C GLN A 248 8.93 -9.75 30.67
N LEU A 249 9.42 -9.00 29.73
CA LEU A 249 8.70 -7.91 29.09
C LEU A 249 8.05 -8.45 27.83
N VAL A 250 6.72 -8.32 27.71
CA VAL A 250 5.93 -8.78 26.58
C VAL A 250 5.22 -7.62 25.89
#